data_07cae9f93483dc307e1f8e796981d479
#
_entry.id   07cae9f93483dc307e1f8e796981d479
#
_cell.length_a   1.000
_cell.length_b   1.000
_cell.length_c   1.000
_cell.angle_alpha   90.00
_cell.angle_beta   90.00
_cell.angle_gamma   90.00
#
_symmetry.space_group_name_H-M   'P 1'
#
loop_
_entity.id
_entity.type
_entity.pdbx_description
1 polymer ?
#
loop_
_entity_poly.entity_id
_entity_poly.type
_entity_poly.pdbx_seq_one_letter_code
_entity_poly.pdbx_strand_id
1 'polypeptide(L)'
;MSALRQFDDNPCRPRHFKPPPCTPVVPDGPAKRALDGSRRRLTVAGIAFLVLFGVIAARLVQVTLIPGDISVPKIARFDPAPLPVPGRADIIDRNGRLLATTIESPSLYADPRQIVDPADVTRRLIAVLPALDRAELFAKLTSGKRFVWVKRHLTPDQEYAVNQLGIPGLQFEREERRVYPYGNLLSHVVGYTGIDDNGLAGIERGLDSQLRGRQEPLQLSIDLRIQYILHDEMQKVMDEFTADNAGGLVMNVNTGEILAMVSLPDFDPNHPGMPDPQHPNYSIADRMFNRVTLGDYEIGSMFKIFTTAMALDCGATTMTGRFDATNPIHIGRFTISDYHGKHRWESVPEILMYSSNIGEAKIALAVGAERQQEYLRRFGLMTRPTLELKEIGTPHYPAHWREVNVMTIGFGHGISETLLQLANAASALVNGGILRQATLLKLPPGAAPQGRRVISAETSLEMRQLMRLVVQYGTGQMVNAPGYVVGGKTGTADKVVHGRYAEHQVRSSFVGVFPINAPKYLVLIMLNNPHGTKASYGYATAGWTAAPAVGRTIVRIAPLLHVQPVDESSPAIADALMPVSLRGKHIEAY
;
A
#
# COMPACT_ATOMS: atom_id res chain seq x y z
N MET A 1 10.18 45.30 -55.10
CA MET A 1 10.86 46.59 -55.09
C MET A 1 12.32 46.27 -55.23
N SER A 2 12.87 46.35 -56.54
CA SER A 2 13.56 47.48 -57.13
C SER A 2 14.95 47.53 -56.53
N ALA A 3 16.09 47.54 -57.29
CA ALA A 3 16.44 47.77 -58.70
C ALA A 3 17.92 47.33 -58.87
N LEU A 4 18.33 46.60 -59.92
CA LEU A 4 18.94 47.09 -61.14
C LEU A 4 20.01 48.20 -61.02
N ARG A 5 21.20 47.89 -61.49
CA ARG A 5 21.99 48.58 -62.50
C ARG A 5 23.30 47.83 -62.76
N GLN A 6 23.46 47.16 -63.86
CA GLN A 6 24.13 47.53 -65.16
C GLN A 6 25.20 48.63 -65.05
N PHE A 7 26.41 48.27 -65.45
CA PHE A 7 27.24 49.14 -66.30
C PHE A 7 28.13 48.29 -67.16
N ASP A 8 27.96 48.53 -68.49
CA ASP A 8 28.80 48.21 -69.66
C ASP A 8 30.05 49.06 -69.62
N ASP A 9 31.14 48.56 -70.14
CA ASP A 9 31.80 49.16 -71.35
C ASP A 9 33.20 48.55 -71.57
N ASN A 10 33.35 48.14 -72.81
CA ASN A 10 34.55 47.79 -73.59
C ASN A 10 35.39 49.08 -73.88
N PRO A 11 36.59 49.15 -74.49
CA PRO A 11 37.31 48.12 -75.31
C PRO A 11 38.85 48.15 -75.18
N CYS A 12 39.55 47.13 -75.68
CA CYS A 12 40.77 47.31 -76.47
C CYS A 12 41.27 45.98 -77.08
N ARG A 13 41.13 45.89 -78.39
CA ARG A 13 41.94 44.92 -79.19
C ARG A 13 43.36 45.42 -79.33
N PRO A 14 44.33 44.51 -79.31
CA PRO A 14 45.40 44.61 -80.32
C PRO A 14 45.80 43.29 -80.98
N ARG A 15 45.89 43.43 -82.27
CA ARG A 15 46.88 42.92 -83.25
C ARG A 15 47.28 41.43 -83.14
N HIS A 16 46.94 40.77 -84.24
CA HIS A 16 47.48 39.51 -84.70
C HIS A 16 49.01 39.45 -84.70
N PHE A 17 49.53 38.50 -83.89
CA PHE A 17 50.87 37.96 -84.11
C PHE A 17 50.72 36.53 -84.62
N LYS A 18 51.12 36.23 -85.81
CA LYS A 18 51.30 34.88 -86.32
C LYS A 18 52.62 34.35 -85.77
N PRO A 19 52.63 33.24 -85.03
CA PRO A 19 53.89 32.57 -84.74
C PRO A 19 54.41 31.83 -85.96
N PRO A 20 55.72 31.70 -86.11
CA PRO A 20 56.33 30.94 -87.20
C PRO A 20 56.01 29.44 -87.05
N PRO A 21 56.07 28.67 -88.11
CA PRO A 21 55.73 27.25 -88.10
C PRO A 21 56.77 26.47 -87.30
N CYS A 22 56.30 25.83 -86.21
CA CYS A 22 57.09 24.86 -85.47
C CYS A 22 57.23 23.58 -86.28
N THR A 23 58.38 23.34 -86.82
CA THR A 23 58.74 22.01 -87.28
C THR A 23 58.81 21.03 -86.13
N PRO A 24 58.16 19.87 -86.23
CA PRO A 24 58.25 18.89 -85.17
C PRO A 24 59.65 18.31 -85.04
N VAL A 25 60.34 18.59 -83.96
CA VAL A 25 61.60 17.92 -83.65
C VAL A 25 61.27 16.48 -83.26
N VAL A 26 61.58 15.55 -84.15
CA VAL A 26 61.51 14.14 -83.89
C VAL A 26 62.80 13.75 -83.15
N PRO A 27 62.76 13.41 -81.90
CA PRO A 27 63.95 12.98 -81.17
C PRO A 27 64.34 11.57 -81.63
N ASP A 28 65.40 11.50 -82.40
CA ASP A 28 66.07 10.22 -82.71
C ASP A 28 67.15 9.95 -81.67
N GLY A 29 67.05 8.79 -80.95
CA GLY A 29 68.06 8.39 -80.00
C GLY A 29 67.53 7.86 -78.67
N PRO A 30 68.33 7.79 -77.64
CA PRO A 30 67.95 7.20 -76.32
C PRO A 30 66.74 7.86 -75.65
N ALA A 31 66.46 9.13 -75.95
CA ALA A 31 65.31 9.85 -75.45
C ALA A 31 63.96 9.31 -75.99
N LYS A 32 63.92 8.88 -77.27
CA LYS A 32 62.74 8.27 -77.88
C LYS A 32 62.40 6.91 -77.22
N ARG A 33 63.42 6.10 -76.99
CA ARG A 33 63.26 4.80 -76.27
C ARG A 33 62.80 4.96 -74.86
N ALA A 34 63.23 6.00 -74.10
CA ALA A 34 62.80 6.30 -72.76
C ALA A 34 61.31 6.78 -72.73
N LEU A 35 60.92 7.61 -73.75
CA LEU A 35 59.51 8.05 -73.84
C LEU A 35 58.58 6.92 -74.26
N ASP A 36 58.96 6.04 -75.14
CA ASP A 36 58.20 4.87 -75.56
C ASP A 36 58.11 3.84 -74.39
N GLY A 37 59.22 3.71 -73.65
CA GLY A 37 59.21 2.90 -72.41
C GLY A 37 58.26 3.43 -71.33
N SER A 38 58.22 4.76 -71.12
CA SER A 38 57.33 5.42 -70.18
C SER A 38 55.85 5.31 -70.62
N ARG A 39 55.59 5.54 -71.95
CA ARG A 39 54.23 5.34 -72.50
C ARG A 39 53.73 3.90 -72.30
N ARG A 40 54.61 2.92 -72.60
CA ARG A 40 54.27 1.51 -72.43
C ARG A 40 53.97 1.16 -70.98
N ARG A 41 54.73 1.71 -70.03
CA ARG A 41 54.46 1.52 -68.56
C ARG A 41 53.18 2.21 -68.17
N LEU A 42 52.87 3.41 -68.66
CA LEU A 42 51.62 4.13 -68.39
C LEU A 42 50.39 3.35 -68.94
N THR A 43 50.53 2.78 -70.16
CA THR A 43 49.49 2.02 -70.82
C THR A 43 49.24 0.71 -70.03
N VAL A 44 50.31 0.04 -69.61
CA VAL A 44 50.19 -1.18 -68.76
C VAL A 44 49.55 -0.87 -67.40
N ALA A 45 49.96 0.25 -66.77
CA ALA A 45 49.34 0.70 -65.50
C ALA A 45 47.85 1.05 -65.68
N GLY A 46 47.52 1.75 -66.79
CA GLY A 46 46.13 2.10 -67.14
C GLY A 46 45.23 0.87 -67.34
N ILE A 47 45.79 -0.14 -68.09
CA ILE A 47 45.07 -1.41 -68.28
C ILE A 47 44.91 -2.16 -66.96
N ALA A 48 45.96 -2.18 -66.15
CA ALA A 48 45.87 -2.81 -64.82
C ALA A 48 44.80 -2.17 -63.91
N PHE A 49 44.71 -0.83 -63.90
CA PHE A 49 43.65 -0.10 -63.18
C PHE A 49 42.27 -0.38 -63.78
N LEU A 50 42.13 -0.41 -65.13
CA LEU A 50 40.85 -0.74 -65.77
C LEU A 50 40.39 -2.15 -65.45
N VAL A 51 41.29 -3.12 -65.42
CA VAL A 51 40.97 -4.50 -65.01
C VAL A 51 40.57 -4.55 -63.55
N LEU A 52 41.30 -3.86 -62.67
CA LEU A 52 40.97 -3.81 -61.22
C LEU A 52 39.60 -3.18 -60.97
N PHE A 53 39.32 -2.05 -61.64
CA PHE A 53 38.01 -1.40 -61.58
C PHE A 53 36.90 -2.27 -62.17
N GLY A 54 37.19 -2.98 -63.29
CA GLY A 54 36.25 -3.93 -63.87
C GLY A 54 35.92 -5.06 -62.96
N VAL A 55 36.90 -5.60 -62.25
CA VAL A 55 36.68 -6.64 -61.23
C VAL A 55 35.84 -6.13 -60.05
N ILE A 56 36.14 -4.92 -59.57
CA ILE A 56 35.37 -4.26 -58.50
C ILE A 56 33.94 -4.01 -58.96
N ALA A 57 33.74 -3.46 -60.16
CA ALA A 57 32.43 -3.21 -60.74
C ALA A 57 31.61 -4.53 -60.92
N ALA A 58 32.25 -5.56 -61.48
CA ALA A 58 31.63 -6.88 -61.61
C ALA A 58 31.24 -7.49 -60.26
N ARG A 59 32.08 -7.32 -59.24
CA ARG A 59 31.78 -7.77 -57.89
C ARG A 59 30.63 -6.98 -57.25
N LEU A 60 30.58 -5.66 -57.49
CA LEU A 60 29.48 -4.81 -57.04
C LEU A 60 28.15 -5.21 -57.69
N VAL A 61 28.16 -5.46 -59.00
CA VAL A 61 26.97 -5.96 -59.72
C VAL A 61 26.55 -7.35 -59.20
N GLN A 62 27.53 -8.23 -58.98
CA GLN A 62 27.25 -9.55 -58.43
C GLN A 62 26.61 -9.45 -57.04
N VAL A 63 27.09 -8.57 -56.18
CA VAL A 63 26.55 -8.37 -54.81
C VAL A 63 25.18 -7.69 -54.82
N THR A 64 24.90 -6.81 -55.82
CA THR A 64 23.66 -6.03 -55.87
C THR A 64 22.53 -6.67 -56.65
N LEU A 65 22.82 -7.40 -57.73
CA LEU A 65 21.81 -7.88 -58.68
C LEU A 65 21.60 -9.41 -58.69
N ILE A 66 22.53 -10.19 -58.17
CA ILE A 66 22.38 -11.65 -58.07
C ILE A 66 22.09 -11.97 -56.62
N PRO A 67 20.86 -12.41 -56.28
CA PRO A 67 20.59 -12.94 -54.96
C PRO A 67 21.25 -14.33 -54.89
N GLY A 68 22.53 -14.37 -54.65
CA GLY A 68 23.23 -15.58 -54.29
C GLY A 68 23.18 -15.78 -52.80
N ASP A 69 23.08 -17.03 -52.35
CA ASP A 69 23.31 -17.44 -50.96
C ASP A 69 24.70 -17.00 -50.48
N ILE A 70 24.88 -15.68 -50.31
CA ILE A 70 25.89 -15.21 -49.41
C ILE A 70 25.35 -15.59 -48.07
N SER A 71 25.83 -16.68 -47.49
CA SER A 71 25.84 -16.85 -46.07
C SER A 71 26.61 -15.64 -45.52
N VAL A 72 25.91 -14.50 -45.40
CA VAL A 72 26.31 -13.42 -44.51
C VAL A 72 26.60 -14.17 -43.23
N PRO A 73 27.86 -14.14 -42.69
CA PRO A 73 28.05 -14.61 -41.34
C PRO A 73 26.94 -13.91 -40.60
N LYS A 74 26.00 -14.66 -40.01
CA LYS A 74 24.93 -14.09 -39.22
C LYS A 74 25.65 -13.12 -38.28
N ILE A 75 25.77 -11.86 -38.69
CA ILE A 75 25.87 -10.79 -37.73
C ILE A 75 24.67 -11.13 -36.90
N ALA A 76 24.96 -11.71 -35.75
CA ALA A 76 23.92 -12.08 -34.80
C ALA A 76 22.91 -10.96 -34.95
N ARG A 77 21.71 -11.26 -35.52
CA ARG A 77 20.62 -10.35 -35.33
C ARG A 77 20.79 -10.07 -33.87
N PHE A 78 21.07 -8.85 -33.51
CA PHE A 78 20.75 -8.35 -32.23
C PHE A 78 19.22 -8.52 -32.23
N ASP A 79 18.76 -9.76 -31.97
CA ASP A 79 17.48 -9.90 -31.31
C ASP A 79 17.69 -8.99 -30.12
N PRO A 80 16.94 -7.87 -30.01
CA PRO A 80 17.04 -7.07 -28.80
C PRO A 80 16.90 -8.11 -27.70
N ALA A 81 17.95 -8.25 -26.89
CA ALA A 81 17.96 -9.25 -25.81
C ALA A 81 16.59 -9.14 -25.21
N PRO A 82 15.78 -10.21 -25.11
CA PRO A 82 14.41 -10.09 -24.65
C PRO A 82 14.49 -9.16 -23.47
N LEU A 83 13.79 -8.00 -23.56
CA LEU A 83 13.84 -6.97 -22.51
C LEU A 83 13.84 -7.75 -21.23
N PRO A 84 14.81 -7.62 -20.33
CA PRO A 84 14.93 -8.48 -19.17
C PRO A 84 13.54 -8.50 -18.57
N VAL A 85 12.91 -9.68 -18.56
CA VAL A 85 11.56 -9.83 -18.01
C VAL A 85 11.68 -9.23 -16.62
N PRO A 86 10.95 -8.17 -16.27
CA PRO A 86 11.07 -7.57 -14.96
C PRO A 86 11.03 -8.70 -13.96
N GLY A 87 12.06 -8.84 -13.14
CA GLY A 87 12.14 -9.96 -12.21
C GLY A 87 10.91 -10.01 -11.31
N ARG A 88 10.29 -8.81 -11.08
CA ARG A 88 9.11 -8.66 -10.23
C ARG A 88 8.22 -7.52 -10.70
N ALA A 89 6.92 -7.76 -10.85
CA ALA A 89 5.93 -6.77 -11.31
C ALA A 89 5.87 -5.56 -10.39
N ASP A 90 5.62 -4.41 -10.96
CA ASP A 90 5.29 -3.20 -10.22
C ASP A 90 3.99 -3.39 -9.42
N ILE A 91 3.91 -2.73 -8.25
CA ILE A 91 2.67 -2.63 -7.49
C ILE A 91 2.18 -1.18 -7.59
N ILE A 92 0.92 -1.01 -7.98
CA ILE A 92 0.30 0.31 -8.14
C ILE A 92 -0.96 0.43 -7.30
N ASP A 93 -1.33 1.67 -6.92
CA ASP A 93 -2.59 1.96 -6.25
C ASP A 93 -3.78 1.87 -7.22
N ARG A 94 -5.00 2.08 -6.71
CA ARG A 94 -6.22 2.04 -7.53
C ARG A 94 -6.26 3.10 -8.64
N ASN A 95 -5.46 4.17 -8.54
CA ASN A 95 -5.38 5.28 -9.48
C ASN A 95 -4.15 5.18 -10.40
N GLY A 96 -3.39 4.09 -10.34
CA GLY A 96 -2.19 3.87 -11.16
C GLY A 96 -0.91 4.49 -10.59
N ARG A 97 -0.88 4.95 -9.33
CA ARG A 97 0.33 5.47 -8.69
C ARG A 97 1.24 4.32 -8.26
N LEU A 98 2.52 4.46 -8.54
CA LEU A 98 3.52 3.44 -8.26
C LEU A 98 3.79 3.31 -6.76
N LEU A 99 3.55 2.13 -6.19
CA LEU A 99 3.76 1.83 -4.76
C LEU A 99 5.04 1.03 -4.50
N ALA A 100 5.40 0.14 -5.42
CA ALA A 100 6.67 -0.59 -5.40
C ALA A 100 7.12 -0.85 -6.83
N THR A 101 8.43 -0.71 -7.07
CA THR A 101 9.06 -0.96 -8.37
C THR A 101 10.43 -1.60 -8.20
N THR A 102 10.91 -2.23 -9.25
CA THR A 102 12.27 -2.78 -9.31
C THR A 102 13.14 -1.88 -10.17
N ILE A 103 14.29 -1.48 -9.64
CA ILE A 103 15.30 -0.68 -10.36
C ILE A 103 16.62 -1.44 -10.42
N GLU A 104 17.40 -1.21 -11.46
CA GLU A 104 18.79 -1.65 -11.48
C GLU A 104 19.64 -0.80 -10.54
N SER A 105 20.45 -1.45 -9.73
CA SER A 105 21.34 -0.81 -8.77
C SER A 105 22.71 -1.46 -8.81
N PRO A 106 23.82 -0.70 -8.78
CA PRO A 106 25.15 -1.26 -8.74
C PRO A 106 25.44 -1.88 -7.36
N SER A 107 26.06 -3.04 -7.38
CA SER A 107 26.56 -3.74 -6.19
C SER A 107 28.08 -3.91 -6.30
N LEU A 108 28.80 -3.49 -5.27
CA LEU A 108 30.24 -3.53 -5.20
C LEU A 108 30.73 -4.90 -4.74
N TYR A 109 31.58 -5.54 -5.53
CA TYR A 109 32.31 -6.72 -5.12
C TYR A 109 33.82 -6.53 -5.28
N ALA A 110 34.58 -7.34 -4.62
CA ALA A 110 36.03 -7.37 -4.72
C ALA A 110 36.54 -8.76 -5.15
N ASP A 111 37.61 -8.79 -5.95
CA ASP A 111 38.51 -9.95 -6.06
C ASP A 111 39.71 -9.75 -5.11
N PRO A 112 39.68 -10.32 -3.91
CA PRO A 112 40.77 -10.16 -2.92
C PRO A 112 42.19 -10.45 -3.43
N ARG A 113 42.32 -11.28 -4.45
CA ARG A 113 43.63 -11.63 -5.01
C ARG A 113 44.27 -10.52 -5.84
N GLN A 114 43.47 -9.55 -6.28
CA GLN A 114 43.92 -8.37 -7.01
C GLN A 114 44.14 -7.16 -6.09
N ILE A 115 43.79 -7.29 -4.80
CA ILE A 115 43.99 -6.25 -3.79
C ILE A 115 45.42 -6.33 -3.24
N VAL A 116 46.22 -5.30 -3.51
CA VAL A 116 47.66 -5.26 -3.11
C VAL A 116 47.78 -4.90 -1.65
N ASP A 117 47.06 -3.92 -1.13
CA ASP A 117 47.07 -3.50 0.26
C ASP A 117 45.64 -3.47 0.85
N PRO A 118 45.19 -4.58 1.47
CA PRO A 118 43.84 -4.65 2.06
C PRO A 118 43.62 -3.61 3.19
N ALA A 119 44.67 -3.17 3.90
CA ALA A 119 44.51 -2.20 4.98
C ALA A 119 44.26 -0.78 4.43
N ASP A 120 44.96 -0.37 3.37
CA ASP A 120 44.72 0.89 2.70
C ASP A 120 43.35 0.92 1.99
N VAL A 121 43.03 -0.15 1.28
CA VAL A 121 41.71 -0.28 0.61
C VAL A 121 40.58 -0.21 1.63
N THR A 122 40.67 -0.90 2.76
CA THR A 122 39.68 -0.81 3.84
C THR A 122 39.54 0.62 4.34
N ARG A 123 40.62 1.33 4.59
CA ARG A 123 40.58 2.73 5.05
C ARG A 123 39.88 3.64 4.03
N ARG A 124 40.23 3.53 2.75
CA ARG A 124 39.69 4.36 1.66
C ARG A 124 38.21 4.05 1.40
N LEU A 125 37.80 2.77 1.43
CA LEU A 125 36.41 2.38 1.26
C LEU A 125 35.53 2.88 2.41
N ILE A 126 35.99 2.81 3.67
CA ILE A 126 35.22 3.35 4.80
C ILE A 126 35.07 4.86 4.72
N ALA A 127 36.03 5.59 4.17
CA ALA A 127 35.93 7.04 3.99
C ALA A 127 34.76 7.43 3.05
N VAL A 128 34.47 6.63 2.01
CA VAL A 128 33.38 6.87 1.06
C VAL A 128 32.10 6.07 1.37
N LEU A 129 32.22 4.99 2.14
CA LEU A 129 31.11 4.11 2.57
C LEU A 129 31.17 3.91 4.10
N PRO A 130 30.84 4.94 4.90
CA PRO A 130 31.06 4.91 6.36
C PRO A 130 30.19 3.87 7.11
N ALA A 131 29.18 3.34 6.48
CA ALA A 131 28.32 2.29 7.05
C ALA A 131 28.94 0.88 7.02
N LEU A 132 30.12 0.69 6.42
CA LEU A 132 30.81 -0.60 6.39
C LEU A 132 31.54 -0.86 7.73
N ASP A 133 31.39 -2.09 8.24
CA ASP A 133 32.20 -2.52 9.37
C ASP A 133 33.67 -2.77 8.94
N ARG A 134 34.60 -2.14 9.66
CA ARG A 134 36.02 -2.19 9.33
C ARG A 134 36.60 -3.60 9.44
N ALA A 135 36.24 -4.34 10.49
CA ALA A 135 36.82 -5.66 10.75
C ALA A 135 36.27 -6.68 9.74
N GLU A 136 34.97 -6.62 9.47
CA GLU A 136 34.32 -7.48 8.46
C GLU A 136 34.87 -7.21 7.06
N LEU A 137 35.00 -5.94 6.66
CA LEU A 137 35.54 -5.57 5.36
C LEU A 137 36.98 -6.05 5.18
N PHE A 138 37.85 -5.84 6.19
CA PHE A 138 39.24 -6.29 6.15
C PHE A 138 39.31 -7.82 6.04
N ALA A 139 38.51 -8.56 6.81
CA ALA A 139 38.44 -10.01 6.72
C ALA A 139 37.99 -10.51 5.32
N LYS A 140 37.05 -9.83 4.71
CA LYS A 140 36.60 -10.12 3.32
C LYS A 140 37.74 -9.89 2.32
N LEU A 141 38.46 -8.78 2.41
CA LEU A 141 39.53 -8.41 1.49
C LEU A 141 40.80 -9.28 1.64
N THR A 142 40.97 -9.94 2.78
CA THR A 142 42.10 -10.87 3.04
C THR A 142 41.75 -12.34 2.86
N SER A 143 40.49 -12.67 2.45
CA SER A 143 39.98 -14.05 2.43
C SER A 143 40.57 -14.96 1.36
N GLY A 144 41.36 -14.44 0.40
CA GLY A 144 41.93 -15.21 -0.73
C GLY A 144 40.87 -15.71 -1.75
N LYS A 145 39.59 -15.39 -1.58
CA LYS A 145 38.51 -15.75 -2.49
C LYS A 145 38.63 -14.94 -3.80
N ARG A 146 37.97 -15.40 -4.86
CA ARG A 146 37.90 -14.67 -6.15
C ARG A 146 36.81 -13.62 -6.20
N PHE A 147 35.83 -13.76 -5.32
CA PHE A 147 34.65 -12.92 -5.27
C PHE A 147 34.18 -12.78 -3.83
N VAL A 148 34.01 -11.54 -3.38
CA VAL A 148 33.40 -11.20 -2.10
C VAL A 148 32.53 -9.97 -2.25
N TRP A 149 31.30 -10.02 -1.80
CA TRP A 149 30.44 -8.84 -1.72
C TRP A 149 30.99 -7.86 -0.68
N VAL A 150 31.25 -6.64 -1.12
CA VAL A 150 31.63 -5.52 -0.25
C VAL A 150 30.38 -4.78 0.21
N LYS A 151 29.57 -4.32 -0.73
CA LYS A 151 28.27 -3.68 -0.45
C LYS A 151 27.35 -3.84 -1.65
N ARG A 152 26.15 -4.33 -1.39
CA ARG A 152 25.10 -4.43 -2.43
C ARG A 152 24.26 -3.15 -2.46
N HIS A 153 23.65 -2.88 -3.61
CA HIS A 153 22.68 -1.80 -3.83
C HIS A 153 23.21 -0.40 -3.48
N LEU A 154 24.31 0.01 -4.11
CA LEU A 154 24.86 1.36 -3.96
C LEU A 154 23.95 2.38 -4.61
N THR A 155 23.99 3.61 -4.07
CA THR A 155 23.44 4.77 -4.80
C THR A 155 24.40 5.19 -5.92
N PRO A 156 23.92 5.93 -6.95
CA PRO A 156 24.79 6.46 -8.01
C PRO A 156 25.97 7.27 -7.46
N ASP A 157 25.77 8.07 -6.40
CA ASP A 157 26.83 8.85 -5.77
C ASP A 157 27.88 7.95 -5.10
N GLN A 158 27.43 6.87 -4.46
CA GLN A 158 28.32 5.88 -3.84
C GLN A 158 29.11 5.11 -4.90
N GLU A 159 28.47 4.70 -5.99
CA GLU A 159 29.15 4.08 -7.14
C GLU A 159 30.23 5.00 -7.68
N TYR A 160 29.88 6.27 -7.93
CA TYR A 160 30.83 7.28 -8.40
C TYR A 160 32.00 7.48 -7.44
N ALA A 161 31.73 7.65 -6.15
CA ALA A 161 32.76 7.84 -5.13
C ALA A 161 33.71 6.66 -5.03
N VAL A 162 33.21 5.43 -5.09
CA VAL A 162 34.04 4.22 -5.11
C VAL A 162 34.87 4.12 -6.39
N ASN A 163 34.26 4.41 -7.54
CA ASN A 163 34.95 4.37 -8.85
C ASN A 163 36.11 5.37 -8.90
N GLN A 164 35.95 6.57 -8.31
CA GLN A 164 37.01 7.58 -8.19
C GLN A 164 38.22 7.11 -7.35
N LEU A 165 38.08 6.09 -6.52
CA LEU A 165 39.21 5.53 -5.78
C LEU A 165 40.22 4.82 -6.71
N GLY A 166 39.78 4.34 -7.88
CA GLY A 166 40.63 3.67 -8.86
C GLY A 166 41.37 2.44 -8.32
N ILE A 167 40.72 1.65 -7.44
CA ILE A 167 41.33 0.51 -6.76
C ILE A 167 41.21 -0.74 -7.63
N PRO A 168 42.33 -1.36 -8.07
CA PRO A 168 42.27 -2.63 -8.79
C PRO A 168 41.60 -3.73 -7.93
N GLY A 169 40.83 -4.60 -8.60
CA GLY A 169 40.10 -5.68 -7.93
C GLY A 169 38.74 -5.31 -7.36
N LEU A 170 38.33 -4.02 -7.39
CA LEU A 170 36.95 -3.61 -7.12
C LEU A 170 36.18 -3.54 -8.43
N GLN A 171 35.00 -4.12 -8.46
CA GLN A 171 34.11 -4.14 -9.63
C GLN A 171 32.66 -4.01 -9.21
N PHE A 172 31.82 -3.61 -10.17
CA PHE A 172 30.39 -3.46 -9.95
C PHE A 172 29.64 -4.52 -10.74
N GLU A 173 28.61 -5.12 -10.07
CA GLU A 173 27.60 -5.96 -10.69
C GLU A 173 26.27 -5.22 -10.66
N ARG A 174 25.49 -5.26 -11.73
CA ARG A 174 24.14 -4.71 -11.76
C ARG A 174 23.18 -5.73 -11.18
N GLU A 175 22.50 -5.35 -10.13
CA GLU A 175 21.50 -6.18 -9.46
C GLU A 175 20.16 -5.46 -9.40
N GLU A 176 19.09 -6.22 -9.39
CA GLU A 176 17.75 -5.70 -9.17
C GLU A 176 17.57 -5.32 -7.71
N ARG A 177 17.00 -4.13 -7.47
CA ARG A 177 16.63 -3.64 -6.16
C ARG A 177 15.17 -3.24 -6.13
N ARG A 178 14.41 -3.80 -5.21
CA ARG A 178 13.05 -3.38 -4.93
C ARG A 178 13.04 -2.06 -4.17
N VAL A 179 12.20 -1.10 -4.59
CA VAL A 179 12.10 0.25 -4.02
C VAL A 179 10.65 0.58 -3.72
N TYR A 180 10.42 1.19 -2.57
CA TYR A 180 9.13 1.61 -2.05
C TYR A 180 9.11 3.14 -1.92
N PRO A 181 8.59 3.88 -2.95
CA PRO A 181 8.73 5.34 -3.03
C PRO A 181 8.08 6.12 -1.88
N TYR A 182 7.09 5.53 -1.22
CA TYR A 182 6.35 6.18 -0.13
C TYR A 182 6.80 5.75 1.28
N GLY A 183 7.93 5.06 1.37
CA GLY A 183 8.53 4.67 2.64
C GLY A 183 7.54 3.96 3.57
N ASN A 184 7.46 4.41 4.81
CA ASN A 184 6.67 3.82 5.88
C ASN A 184 5.14 3.83 5.65
N LEU A 185 4.62 4.75 4.84
CA LEU A 185 3.18 4.96 4.64
C LEU A 185 2.39 3.70 4.25
N LEU A 186 3.02 2.75 3.56
CA LEU A 186 2.40 1.53 3.05
C LEU A 186 3.06 0.25 3.56
N SER A 187 3.94 0.35 4.56
CA SER A 187 4.77 -0.75 5.04
C SER A 187 3.99 -2.03 5.37
N HIS A 188 2.85 -1.91 6.03
CA HIS A 188 2.01 -3.05 6.42
C HIS A 188 1.06 -3.55 5.32
N VAL A 189 0.92 -2.80 4.20
CA VAL A 189 0.14 -3.21 3.04
C VAL A 189 1.04 -3.87 2.01
N VAL A 190 2.01 -3.09 1.49
CA VAL A 190 2.91 -3.57 0.44
C VAL A 190 3.90 -4.58 1.02
N GLY A 191 4.42 -4.32 2.22
CA GLY A 191 5.47 -5.13 2.81
C GLY A 191 6.83 -4.83 2.18
N TYR A 192 7.72 -5.84 2.15
CA TYR A 192 9.05 -5.71 1.60
C TYR A 192 9.61 -7.05 1.11
N THR A 193 10.64 -6.97 0.26
CA THR A 193 11.40 -8.12 -0.22
C THR A 193 12.74 -8.26 0.50
N GLY A 194 13.25 -9.47 0.53
CA GLY A 194 14.64 -9.73 0.93
C GLY A 194 15.64 -9.36 -0.16
N ILE A 195 16.91 -9.58 0.14
CA ILE A 195 18.01 -9.25 -0.75
C ILE A 195 17.99 -10.07 -2.06
N ASP A 196 17.38 -11.26 -2.03
CA ASP A 196 17.24 -12.16 -3.18
C ASP A 196 15.84 -12.06 -3.82
N ASP A 197 15.19 -10.91 -3.66
CA ASP A 197 13.87 -10.57 -4.19
C ASP A 197 12.74 -11.51 -3.76
N ASN A 198 12.89 -12.21 -2.62
CA ASN A 198 11.81 -12.97 -1.99
C ASN A 198 10.90 -12.05 -1.18
N GLY A 199 9.60 -12.12 -1.35
CA GLY A 199 8.64 -11.40 -0.52
C GLY A 199 8.67 -11.87 0.93
N LEU A 200 8.92 -10.97 1.89
CA LEU A 200 9.06 -11.29 3.32
C LEU A 200 7.86 -10.83 4.15
N ALA A 201 7.15 -9.81 3.73
CA ALA A 201 5.95 -9.31 4.41
C ALA A 201 4.95 -8.70 3.40
N GLY A 202 3.73 -8.47 3.84
CA GLY A 202 2.70 -7.76 3.08
C GLY A 202 2.29 -8.45 1.79
N ILE A 203 1.85 -7.66 0.81
CA ILE A 203 1.50 -8.12 -0.56
C ILE A 203 2.71 -8.77 -1.23
N GLU A 204 3.92 -8.23 -1.01
CA GLU A 204 5.15 -8.81 -1.55
C GLU A 204 5.28 -10.30 -1.19
N ARG A 205 4.94 -10.67 0.05
CA ARG A 205 4.94 -12.06 0.51
C ARG A 205 3.65 -12.81 0.14
N GLY A 206 2.52 -12.14 0.27
CA GLY A 206 1.21 -12.76 0.07
C GLY A 206 0.99 -13.24 -1.35
N LEU A 207 1.49 -12.46 -2.32
CA LEU A 207 1.36 -12.70 -3.75
C LEU A 207 2.72 -12.89 -4.45
N ASP A 208 3.75 -13.36 -3.72
CA ASP A 208 5.12 -13.50 -4.22
C ASP A 208 5.19 -14.24 -5.57
N SER A 209 4.52 -15.38 -5.67
CA SER A 209 4.50 -16.16 -6.90
C SER A 209 3.78 -15.48 -8.09
N GLN A 210 2.84 -14.59 -7.80
CA GLN A 210 2.12 -13.83 -8.85
C GLN A 210 2.90 -12.59 -9.30
N LEU A 211 3.72 -12.02 -8.42
CA LEU A 211 4.54 -10.85 -8.72
C LEU A 211 5.77 -11.22 -9.55
N ARG A 212 6.33 -12.42 -9.36
CA ARG A 212 7.48 -12.90 -10.11
C ARG A 212 7.13 -13.23 -11.55
N GLY A 213 7.91 -12.71 -12.50
CA GLY A 213 7.75 -12.98 -13.92
C GLY A 213 6.49 -12.40 -14.57
N ARG A 214 5.69 -11.61 -13.84
CA ARG A 214 4.56 -10.88 -14.39
C ARG A 214 5.03 -9.56 -14.99
N GLN A 215 4.59 -9.25 -16.23
CA GLN A 215 4.91 -7.98 -16.89
C GLN A 215 3.93 -6.87 -16.53
N GLU A 216 2.66 -7.21 -16.30
CA GLU A 216 1.64 -6.22 -15.95
C GLU A 216 1.69 -5.85 -14.47
N PRO A 217 1.54 -4.57 -14.11
CA PRO A 217 1.47 -4.14 -12.73
C PRO A 217 0.35 -4.82 -11.95
N LEU A 218 0.60 -5.11 -10.67
CA LEU A 218 -0.44 -5.53 -9.73
C LEU A 218 -1.17 -4.29 -9.20
N GLN A 219 -2.47 -4.18 -9.48
CA GLN A 219 -3.26 -3.04 -9.03
C GLN A 219 -3.98 -3.34 -7.72
N LEU A 220 -3.67 -2.56 -6.68
CA LEU A 220 -4.33 -2.65 -5.39
C LEU A 220 -5.60 -1.80 -5.32
N SER A 221 -6.49 -2.14 -4.40
CA SER A 221 -7.68 -1.35 -4.04
C SER A 221 -7.34 -0.09 -3.23
N ILE A 222 -6.15 -0.01 -2.66
CA ILE A 222 -5.65 1.12 -1.90
C ILE A 222 -5.69 2.41 -2.72
N ASP A 223 -6.18 3.50 -2.12
CA ASP A 223 -6.02 4.87 -2.62
C ASP A 223 -4.96 5.57 -1.76
N LEU A 224 -3.84 5.90 -2.36
CA LEU A 224 -2.71 6.52 -1.66
C LEU A 224 -3.08 7.80 -0.90
N ARG A 225 -4.04 8.57 -1.41
CA ARG A 225 -4.52 9.81 -0.77
C ARG A 225 -5.31 9.50 0.51
N ILE A 226 -6.15 8.46 0.44
CA ILE A 226 -6.95 7.99 1.59
C ILE A 226 -6.02 7.36 2.62
N GLN A 227 -5.05 6.58 2.18
CA GLN A 227 -4.00 5.99 3.02
C GLN A 227 -3.24 7.07 3.81
N TYR A 228 -2.82 8.13 3.11
CA TYR A 228 -2.13 9.26 3.75
C TYR A 228 -3.02 9.98 4.79
N ILE A 229 -4.29 10.24 4.45
CA ILE A 229 -5.22 10.91 5.35
C ILE A 229 -5.47 10.08 6.61
N LEU A 230 -5.70 8.77 6.45
CA LEU A 230 -5.90 7.87 7.59
C LEU A 230 -4.65 7.82 8.48
N HIS A 231 -3.48 7.68 7.88
CA HIS A 231 -2.20 7.67 8.60
C HIS A 231 -1.98 8.97 9.38
N ASP A 232 -2.15 10.12 8.75
CA ASP A 232 -1.98 11.44 9.33
C ASP A 232 -2.95 11.69 10.52
N GLU A 233 -4.23 11.33 10.39
CA GLU A 233 -5.19 11.48 11.47
C GLU A 233 -4.94 10.49 12.62
N MET A 234 -4.50 9.27 12.32
CA MET A 234 -4.13 8.30 13.34
C MET A 234 -2.86 8.68 14.09
N GLN A 235 -1.84 9.18 13.38
CA GLN A 235 -0.62 9.68 14.02
C GLN A 235 -0.93 10.86 14.96
N LYS A 236 -1.70 11.84 14.48
CA LYS A 236 -2.10 13.00 15.29
C LYS A 236 -2.83 12.59 16.59
N VAL A 237 -3.79 11.70 16.51
CA VAL A 237 -4.53 11.29 17.71
C VAL A 237 -3.69 10.39 18.61
N MET A 238 -2.78 9.60 18.06
CA MET A 238 -1.84 8.79 18.82
C MET A 238 -0.88 9.69 19.63
N ASP A 239 -0.37 10.75 19.02
CA ASP A 239 0.52 11.71 19.66
C ASP A 239 -0.24 12.57 20.69
N GLU A 240 -1.45 13.06 20.35
CA GLU A 240 -2.29 13.87 21.24
C GLU A 240 -2.63 13.14 22.53
N PHE A 241 -2.98 11.87 22.45
CA PHE A 241 -3.37 11.04 23.58
C PHE A 241 -2.25 10.12 24.09
N THR A 242 -1.04 10.29 23.62
CA THR A 242 0.16 9.50 23.98
C THR A 242 -0.14 7.99 23.99
N ALA A 243 -0.84 7.51 22.96
CA ALA A 243 -1.22 6.10 22.88
C ALA A 243 -0.02 5.23 22.48
N ASP A 244 0.04 4.00 23.01
CA ASP A 244 1.13 3.06 22.73
C ASP A 244 1.22 2.69 21.25
N ASN A 245 0.05 2.53 20.61
CA ASN A 245 -0.05 2.14 19.21
C ASN A 245 -1.48 2.33 18.69
N ALA A 246 -1.64 2.26 17.37
CA ALA A 246 -2.93 2.41 16.71
C ALA A 246 -3.07 1.49 15.50
N GLY A 247 -4.31 1.10 15.19
CA GLY A 247 -4.66 0.38 13.98
C GLY A 247 -5.95 0.93 13.37
N GLY A 248 -6.04 0.99 12.06
CA GLY A 248 -7.26 1.47 11.40
C GLY A 248 -7.33 1.11 9.93
N LEU A 249 -8.54 1.17 9.38
CA LEU A 249 -8.76 0.90 7.97
C LEU A 249 -9.98 1.68 7.43
N VAL A 250 -9.99 1.87 6.11
CA VAL A 250 -11.13 2.36 5.34
C VAL A 250 -11.54 1.28 4.34
N MET A 251 -12.82 0.92 4.32
CA MET A 251 -13.35 -0.16 3.49
C MET A 251 -14.60 0.28 2.72
N ASN A 252 -14.76 -0.21 1.50
CA ASN A 252 -16.01 -0.13 0.77
C ASN A 252 -16.94 -1.27 1.25
N VAL A 253 -18.06 -0.91 1.91
CA VAL A 253 -18.98 -1.89 2.51
C VAL A 253 -19.68 -2.77 1.48
N ASN A 254 -19.77 -2.34 0.21
CA ASN A 254 -20.49 -3.04 -0.84
C ASN A 254 -19.62 -3.96 -1.69
N THR A 255 -18.29 -3.76 -1.68
CA THR A 255 -17.34 -4.56 -2.47
C THR A 255 -16.36 -5.36 -1.61
N GLY A 256 -16.11 -4.94 -0.38
CA GLY A 256 -15.06 -5.48 0.48
C GLY A 256 -13.65 -4.93 0.17
N GLU A 257 -13.52 -4.02 -0.81
CA GLU A 257 -12.24 -3.39 -1.12
C GLU A 257 -11.74 -2.54 0.06
N ILE A 258 -10.51 -2.77 0.47
CA ILE A 258 -9.81 -1.95 1.47
C ILE A 258 -9.15 -0.79 0.74
N LEU A 259 -9.58 0.44 1.06
CA LEU A 259 -9.08 1.67 0.43
C LEU A 259 -7.87 2.25 1.16
N ALA A 260 -7.74 1.96 2.45
CA ALA A 260 -6.60 2.30 3.29
C ALA A 260 -6.50 1.33 4.46
N MET A 261 -5.27 1.02 4.89
CA MET A 261 -5.00 0.19 6.06
C MET A 261 -3.69 0.66 6.72
N VAL A 262 -3.77 1.09 7.97
CA VAL A 262 -2.68 1.68 8.73
C VAL A 262 -2.47 0.93 10.04
N SER A 263 -1.22 0.64 10.37
CA SER A 263 -0.78 0.12 11.65
C SER A 263 0.38 0.96 12.15
N LEU A 264 0.24 1.57 13.32
CA LEU A 264 1.27 2.42 13.95
C LEU A 264 1.74 1.83 15.28
N PRO A 265 3.03 1.94 15.64
CA PRO A 265 4.10 2.50 14.82
C PRO A 265 4.39 1.64 13.58
N ASP A 266 4.91 2.26 12.55
CA ASP A 266 5.24 1.64 11.27
C ASP A 266 6.78 1.56 11.04
N PHE A 267 7.22 1.10 9.88
CA PHE A 267 8.63 0.95 9.52
C PHE A 267 8.89 1.33 8.06
N ASP A 268 10.13 1.68 7.72
CA ASP A 268 10.50 1.88 6.31
C ASP A 268 10.80 0.54 5.62
N PRO A 269 10.01 0.12 4.62
CA PRO A 269 10.22 -1.12 3.88
C PRO A 269 11.51 -1.12 3.05
N ASN A 270 12.11 0.05 2.77
CA ASN A 270 13.44 0.12 2.16
C ASN A 270 14.55 -0.24 3.14
N HIS A 271 14.28 -0.13 4.47
CA HIS A 271 15.23 -0.40 5.56
C HIS A 271 14.54 -1.10 6.75
N PRO A 272 13.90 -2.27 6.55
CA PRO A 272 12.95 -2.85 7.52
C PRO A 272 13.58 -3.21 8.88
N GLY A 273 14.88 -3.45 8.93
CA GLY A 273 15.60 -3.79 10.17
C GLY A 273 16.23 -2.60 10.89
N MET A 274 16.09 -1.37 10.39
CA MET A 274 16.71 -0.22 11.04
C MET A 274 15.85 0.33 12.18
N PRO A 275 16.45 0.70 13.32
CA PRO A 275 15.77 1.47 14.35
C PRO A 275 15.29 2.81 13.80
N ASP A 276 14.17 3.31 14.32
CA ASP A 276 13.70 4.65 14.02
C ASP A 276 14.33 5.65 15.01
N PRO A 277 15.16 6.58 14.54
CA PRO A 277 15.78 7.57 15.43
C PRO A 277 14.75 8.55 16.06
N GLN A 278 13.60 8.73 15.41
CA GLN A 278 12.54 9.62 15.91
C GLN A 278 11.71 8.95 17.00
N HIS A 279 11.61 7.62 16.97
CA HIS A 279 10.83 6.83 17.92
C HIS A 279 11.66 5.67 18.51
N PRO A 280 12.71 5.96 19.30
CA PRO A 280 13.66 4.93 19.78
C PRO A 280 13.03 3.95 20.79
N ASN A 281 11.86 4.26 21.32
CA ASN A 281 11.17 3.43 22.32
C ASN A 281 10.46 2.21 21.72
N TYR A 282 10.23 2.19 20.41
CA TYR A 282 9.60 1.05 19.74
C TYR A 282 10.62 0.06 19.23
N SER A 283 10.46 -1.19 19.61
CA SER A 283 11.26 -2.28 19.05
C SER A 283 10.95 -2.49 17.55
N ILE A 284 11.87 -3.11 16.83
CA ILE A 284 11.62 -3.51 15.42
C ILE A 284 10.39 -4.43 15.33
N ALA A 285 10.22 -5.33 16.29
CA ALA A 285 9.07 -6.24 16.33
C ALA A 285 7.74 -5.48 16.50
N ASP A 286 7.70 -4.45 17.36
CA ASP A 286 6.50 -3.62 17.55
C ASP A 286 6.12 -2.87 16.27
N ARG A 287 7.12 -2.37 15.55
CA ARG A 287 6.92 -1.61 14.29
C ARG A 287 6.49 -2.52 13.14
N MET A 288 6.97 -3.78 13.11
CA MET A 288 6.61 -4.75 12.09
C MET A 288 5.27 -5.45 12.35
N PHE A 289 4.70 -5.32 13.55
CA PHE A 289 3.46 -5.97 13.92
C PHE A 289 2.25 -5.29 13.25
N ASN A 290 1.55 -6.02 12.38
CA ASN A 290 0.34 -5.50 11.74
C ASN A 290 -0.87 -5.60 12.68
N ARG A 291 -1.26 -4.47 13.26
CA ARG A 291 -2.35 -4.37 14.25
C ARG A 291 -3.73 -4.55 13.66
N VAL A 292 -3.87 -4.39 12.35
CA VAL A 292 -5.17 -4.51 11.68
C VAL A 292 -5.50 -5.96 11.36
N THR A 293 -4.50 -6.73 10.93
CA THR A 293 -4.73 -8.08 10.43
C THR A 293 -4.21 -9.18 11.35
N LEU A 294 -3.14 -8.92 12.12
CA LEU A 294 -2.51 -9.91 12.99
C LEU A 294 -2.93 -9.76 14.46
N GLY A 295 -3.10 -8.50 14.93
CA GLY A 295 -3.53 -8.23 16.29
C GLY A 295 -4.98 -8.66 16.53
N ASP A 296 -5.23 -9.34 17.63
CA ASP A 296 -6.55 -9.73 18.09
C ASP A 296 -6.91 -9.00 19.39
N TYR A 297 -8.14 -8.52 19.47
CA TYR A 297 -8.54 -7.58 20.50
C TYR A 297 -9.95 -7.89 21.03
N GLU A 298 -10.13 -7.83 22.34
CA GLU A 298 -11.44 -7.59 22.93
C GLU A 298 -11.81 -6.13 22.65
N ILE A 299 -12.90 -5.90 21.91
CA ILE A 299 -13.29 -4.56 21.44
C ILE A 299 -14.36 -3.89 22.30
N GLY A 300 -14.85 -4.59 23.34
CA GLY A 300 -15.85 -4.07 24.24
C GLY A 300 -17.14 -3.64 23.53
N SER A 301 -17.67 -2.50 23.92
CA SER A 301 -19.00 -2.02 23.50
C SER A 301 -19.22 -1.86 21.97
N MET A 302 -18.18 -1.92 21.15
CA MET A 302 -18.38 -1.98 19.70
C MET A 302 -19.09 -3.28 19.29
N PHE A 303 -18.86 -4.36 20.04
CA PHE A 303 -19.45 -5.66 19.77
C PHE A 303 -20.99 -5.69 19.89
N LYS A 304 -21.57 -4.75 20.64
CA LYS A 304 -23.03 -4.63 20.83
C LYS A 304 -23.81 -4.50 19.53
N ILE A 305 -23.21 -3.93 18.47
CA ILE A 305 -23.87 -3.88 17.16
C ILE A 305 -24.18 -5.27 16.58
N PHE A 306 -23.31 -6.25 16.85
CA PHE A 306 -23.53 -7.63 16.40
C PHE A 306 -24.59 -8.34 17.26
N THR A 307 -24.54 -8.16 18.58
CA THR A 307 -25.51 -8.76 19.52
C THR A 307 -26.91 -8.22 19.28
N THR A 308 -27.07 -6.90 19.16
CA THR A 308 -28.34 -6.28 18.83
C THR A 308 -28.86 -6.78 17.48
N ALA A 309 -27.98 -6.86 16.45
CA ALA A 309 -28.35 -7.36 15.12
C ALA A 309 -28.84 -8.82 15.13
N MET A 310 -28.14 -9.71 15.87
CA MET A 310 -28.59 -11.11 16.04
C MET A 310 -29.96 -11.18 16.66
N ALA A 311 -30.19 -10.40 17.73
CA ALA A 311 -31.45 -10.42 18.49
C ALA A 311 -32.64 -9.94 17.65
N LEU A 312 -32.43 -8.90 16.83
CA LEU A 312 -33.46 -8.41 15.90
C LEU A 312 -33.70 -9.43 14.79
N ASP A 313 -32.64 -9.96 14.16
CA ASP A 313 -32.74 -10.87 13.01
C ASP A 313 -33.39 -12.23 13.36
N CYS A 314 -33.10 -12.75 14.55
CA CYS A 314 -33.72 -14.02 15.01
C CYS A 314 -35.06 -13.86 15.72
N GLY A 315 -35.57 -12.64 15.88
CA GLY A 315 -36.82 -12.34 16.56
C GLY A 315 -36.78 -12.51 18.09
N ALA A 316 -35.58 -12.57 18.68
CA ALA A 316 -35.44 -12.62 20.15
C ALA A 316 -35.89 -11.31 20.82
N THR A 317 -35.84 -10.19 20.05
CA THR A 317 -36.40 -8.90 20.44
C THR A 317 -36.86 -8.13 19.20
N THR A 318 -37.38 -6.93 19.39
CA THR A 318 -37.80 -5.99 18.34
C THR A 318 -37.29 -4.60 18.66
N MET A 319 -37.40 -3.66 17.72
CA MET A 319 -37.06 -2.23 17.91
C MET A 319 -37.86 -1.56 19.04
N THR A 320 -38.96 -2.17 19.51
CA THR A 320 -39.77 -1.70 20.62
C THR A 320 -39.56 -2.52 21.91
N GLY A 321 -38.76 -3.60 21.84
CA GLY A 321 -38.40 -4.45 22.98
C GLY A 321 -37.74 -3.64 24.07
N ARG A 322 -37.97 -4.03 25.33
CA ARG A 322 -37.41 -3.35 26.51
C ARG A 322 -36.78 -4.36 27.45
N PHE A 323 -35.70 -3.96 28.09
CA PHE A 323 -34.98 -4.75 29.06
C PHE A 323 -34.74 -3.91 30.32
N ASP A 324 -34.80 -4.58 31.47
CA ASP A 324 -34.57 -3.95 32.76
C ASP A 324 -33.07 -3.76 33.01
N ALA A 325 -32.60 -2.51 32.90
CA ALA A 325 -31.23 -2.08 33.17
C ALA A 325 -31.12 -1.32 34.52
N THR A 326 -32.07 -1.52 35.44
CA THR A 326 -32.14 -0.79 36.70
C THR A 326 -30.99 -1.14 37.64
N ASN A 327 -30.66 -2.44 37.77
CA ASN A 327 -29.66 -2.93 38.71
C ASN A 327 -28.56 -3.74 38.03
N PRO A 328 -27.32 -3.72 38.56
CA PRO A 328 -26.23 -4.58 38.08
C PRO A 328 -26.61 -6.07 38.14
N ILE A 329 -26.07 -6.86 37.23
CA ILE A 329 -26.25 -8.32 37.20
C ILE A 329 -25.10 -8.98 37.99
N HIS A 330 -25.42 -9.78 38.98
CA HIS A 330 -24.45 -10.52 39.77
C HIS A 330 -24.46 -12.01 39.41
N ILE A 331 -23.31 -12.56 38.98
CA ILE A 331 -23.14 -13.97 38.64
C ILE A 331 -21.89 -14.51 39.33
N GLY A 332 -22.08 -15.27 40.39
CA GLY A 332 -20.97 -15.74 41.19
C GLY A 332 -20.12 -14.58 41.72
N ARG A 333 -18.87 -14.50 41.29
CA ARG A 333 -17.93 -13.41 41.66
C ARG A 333 -17.94 -12.24 40.68
N PHE A 334 -18.69 -12.31 39.60
CA PHE A 334 -18.69 -11.28 38.55
C PHE A 334 -19.89 -10.36 38.71
N THR A 335 -19.67 -9.07 38.46
CA THR A 335 -20.70 -8.05 38.41
C THR A 335 -20.67 -7.36 37.07
N ILE A 336 -21.79 -7.33 36.37
CA ILE A 336 -21.99 -6.58 35.13
C ILE A 336 -22.72 -5.30 35.49
N SER A 337 -22.08 -4.15 35.22
CA SER A 337 -22.63 -2.82 35.49
C SER A 337 -22.45 -1.91 34.28
N ASP A 338 -23.25 -0.86 34.19
CA ASP A 338 -23.12 0.20 33.21
C ASP A 338 -22.16 1.27 33.71
N TYR A 339 -21.43 1.89 32.78
CA TYR A 339 -20.49 2.98 33.10
C TYR A 339 -21.21 4.27 33.51
N HIS A 340 -22.29 4.61 32.77
CA HIS A 340 -23.21 5.70 33.05
C HIS A 340 -24.65 5.22 32.92
N GLY A 341 -25.06 4.28 33.81
CA GLY A 341 -26.36 3.66 33.78
C GLY A 341 -27.51 4.66 34.01
N LYS A 342 -28.58 4.50 33.26
CA LYS A 342 -29.83 5.29 33.44
C LYS A 342 -30.71 4.71 34.57
N HIS A 343 -30.38 3.53 35.13
CA HIS A 343 -31.05 2.84 36.23
C HIS A 343 -32.57 2.68 36.02
N ARG A 344 -32.96 2.29 34.83
CA ARG A 344 -34.36 2.11 34.42
C ARG A 344 -34.51 1.01 33.38
N TRP A 345 -35.76 0.73 33.02
CA TRP A 345 -36.06 -0.06 31.81
C TRP A 345 -35.67 0.73 30.57
N GLU A 346 -34.87 0.12 29.70
CA GLU A 346 -34.38 0.70 28.45
C GLU A 346 -34.97 -0.07 27.26
N SER A 347 -35.31 0.65 26.19
CA SER A 347 -35.63 0.05 24.90
C SER A 347 -34.35 -0.37 24.17
N VAL A 348 -34.47 -1.28 23.18
CA VAL A 348 -33.34 -1.70 22.37
C VAL A 348 -32.57 -0.51 21.73
N PRO A 349 -33.25 0.52 21.20
CA PRO A 349 -32.56 1.73 20.76
C PRO A 349 -31.77 2.46 21.86
N GLU A 350 -32.35 2.60 23.07
CA GLU A 350 -31.70 3.24 24.21
C GLU A 350 -30.47 2.44 24.67
N ILE A 351 -30.60 1.10 24.77
CA ILE A 351 -29.48 0.20 25.15
C ILE A 351 -28.26 0.40 24.24
N LEU A 352 -28.45 0.43 22.93
CA LEU A 352 -27.35 0.62 21.99
C LEU A 352 -26.83 2.06 22.01
N MET A 353 -27.72 3.05 22.10
CA MET A 353 -27.42 4.48 22.11
C MET A 353 -26.61 4.89 23.34
N TYR A 354 -27.05 4.47 24.53
CA TYR A 354 -26.35 4.72 25.82
C TYR A 354 -25.26 3.71 26.11
N SER A 355 -25.16 2.66 25.28
CA SER A 355 -24.18 1.60 25.44
C SER A 355 -24.29 0.81 26.73
N SER A 356 -25.54 0.47 27.18
CA SER A 356 -25.78 -0.31 28.39
C SER A 356 -25.23 -1.74 28.29
N ASN A 357 -24.36 -2.12 29.23
CA ASN A 357 -23.84 -3.49 29.36
C ASN A 357 -24.92 -4.43 29.92
N ILE A 358 -25.71 -3.93 30.90
CA ILE A 358 -26.77 -4.69 31.52
C ILE A 358 -27.84 -5.04 30.51
N GLY A 359 -28.29 -4.03 29.72
CA GLY A 359 -29.27 -4.24 28.67
C GLY A 359 -28.80 -5.24 27.63
N GLU A 360 -27.55 -5.08 27.16
CA GLU A 360 -26.98 -5.94 26.13
C GLU A 360 -26.73 -7.38 26.60
N ALA A 361 -26.31 -7.56 27.86
CA ALA A 361 -26.19 -8.90 28.45
C ALA A 361 -27.54 -9.63 28.47
N LYS A 362 -28.63 -8.91 28.76
CA LYS A 362 -29.99 -9.47 28.73
C LYS A 362 -30.49 -9.77 27.32
N ILE A 363 -30.15 -8.91 26.36
CA ILE A 363 -30.39 -9.17 24.93
C ILE A 363 -29.63 -10.43 24.47
N ALA A 364 -28.38 -10.59 24.86
CA ALA A 364 -27.59 -11.78 24.54
C ALA A 364 -28.19 -13.06 25.13
N LEU A 365 -28.68 -13.00 26.37
CA LEU A 365 -29.40 -14.13 26.99
C LEU A 365 -30.69 -14.48 26.25
N ALA A 366 -31.43 -13.49 25.75
CA ALA A 366 -32.63 -13.73 24.96
C ALA A 366 -32.31 -14.40 23.61
N VAL A 367 -31.17 -14.11 23.00
CA VAL A 367 -30.64 -14.82 21.81
C VAL A 367 -30.28 -16.27 22.16
N GLY A 368 -29.59 -16.48 23.30
CA GLY A 368 -29.10 -17.77 23.76
C GLY A 368 -27.79 -18.21 23.09
N ALA A 369 -27.10 -19.14 23.78
CA ALA A 369 -25.73 -19.55 23.40
C ALA A 369 -25.62 -20.13 21.99
N GLU A 370 -26.51 -21.00 21.57
CA GLU A 370 -26.46 -21.68 20.29
C GLU A 370 -26.60 -20.69 19.10
N ARG A 371 -27.64 -19.84 19.17
CA ARG A 371 -27.86 -18.82 18.15
C ARG A 371 -26.75 -17.77 18.09
N GLN A 372 -26.26 -17.35 19.29
CA GLN A 372 -25.14 -16.42 19.36
C GLN A 372 -23.90 -16.97 18.63
N GLN A 373 -23.54 -18.25 18.90
CA GLN A 373 -22.41 -18.89 18.18
C GLN A 373 -22.67 -19.03 16.67
N GLU A 374 -23.90 -19.38 16.27
CA GLU A 374 -24.27 -19.49 14.88
C GLU A 374 -24.08 -18.15 14.14
N TYR A 375 -24.61 -17.06 14.69
CA TYR A 375 -24.47 -15.73 14.09
C TYR A 375 -23.02 -15.26 14.07
N LEU A 376 -22.24 -15.51 15.12
CA LEU A 376 -20.82 -15.16 15.12
C LEU A 376 -20.02 -15.89 14.02
N ARG A 377 -20.36 -17.18 13.77
CA ARG A 377 -19.79 -17.89 12.60
C ARG A 377 -20.28 -17.31 11.28
N ARG A 378 -21.57 -16.95 11.19
CA ARG A 378 -22.14 -16.31 10.01
C ARG A 378 -21.48 -14.95 9.72
N PHE A 379 -21.17 -14.15 10.72
CA PHE A 379 -20.43 -12.90 10.61
C PHE A 379 -18.93 -13.08 10.31
N GLY A 380 -18.39 -14.31 10.41
CA GLY A 380 -16.96 -14.58 10.23
C GLY A 380 -16.09 -14.22 11.42
N LEU A 381 -16.70 -13.95 12.59
CA LEU A 381 -16.00 -13.54 13.82
C LEU A 381 -15.36 -14.71 14.57
N MET A 382 -15.69 -15.95 14.21
CA MET A 382 -15.11 -17.18 14.81
C MET A 382 -14.19 -17.93 13.85
N THR A 383 -13.88 -17.36 12.69
CA THR A 383 -13.02 -17.99 11.68
C THR A 383 -11.91 -17.05 11.27
N ARG A 384 -10.72 -17.60 11.04
CA ARG A 384 -9.59 -16.80 10.52
C ARG A 384 -9.99 -16.14 9.21
N PRO A 385 -9.86 -14.81 9.06
CA PRO A 385 -10.20 -14.13 7.82
C PRO A 385 -9.22 -14.47 6.71
N THR A 386 -9.65 -14.31 5.47
CA THR A 386 -8.80 -14.44 4.29
C THR A 386 -8.55 -13.07 3.70
N LEU A 387 -7.30 -12.81 3.34
CA LEU A 387 -6.84 -11.60 2.68
C LEU A 387 -5.58 -11.99 1.88
N GLU A 388 -5.15 -11.14 0.97
CA GLU A 388 -3.92 -11.35 0.18
C GLU A 388 -2.62 -11.23 1.01
N LEU A 389 -2.72 -11.07 2.32
CA LEU A 389 -1.60 -11.07 3.26
C LEU A 389 -1.42 -12.43 3.92
N LYS A 390 -0.21 -12.71 4.42
CA LYS A 390 0.07 -13.89 5.25
C LYS A 390 0.00 -13.60 6.75
N GLU A 391 0.14 -12.34 7.13
CA GLU A 391 0.09 -11.82 8.50
C GLU A 391 -1.38 -11.67 8.94
N ILE A 392 -2.03 -12.80 9.25
CA ILE A 392 -3.44 -12.87 9.64
C ILE A 392 -3.58 -13.58 10.98
N GLY A 393 -4.23 -12.91 11.93
CA GLY A 393 -4.54 -13.42 13.26
C GLY A 393 -5.66 -14.47 13.25
N THR A 394 -5.79 -15.13 14.37
CA THR A 394 -6.85 -16.13 14.58
C THR A 394 -7.70 -15.67 15.78
N PRO A 395 -9.03 -15.58 15.64
CA PRO A 395 -9.90 -15.14 16.72
C PRO A 395 -9.85 -16.09 17.91
N HIS A 396 -9.99 -15.55 19.11
CA HIS A 396 -10.06 -16.33 20.34
C HIS A 396 -11.46 -16.22 20.95
N TYR A 397 -12.00 -17.37 21.34
CA TYR A 397 -13.31 -17.47 21.99
C TYR A 397 -13.36 -18.68 22.93
N PRO A 398 -14.28 -18.72 23.93
CA PRO A 398 -14.38 -19.83 24.87
C PRO A 398 -14.71 -21.15 24.18
N ALA A 399 -14.02 -22.23 24.57
CA ALA A 399 -14.37 -23.58 24.12
C ALA A 399 -15.75 -24.04 24.62
N HIS A 400 -16.12 -23.62 25.84
CA HIS A 400 -17.41 -23.93 26.46
C HIS A 400 -18.14 -22.62 26.79
N TRP A 401 -19.36 -22.48 26.27
CA TRP A 401 -20.19 -21.29 26.45
C TRP A 401 -21.12 -21.47 27.63
N ARG A 402 -20.70 -20.89 28.75
CA ARG A 402 -21.53 -20.77 29.96
C ARG A 402 -22.38 -19.51 29.83
N GLU A 403 -23.43 -19.41 30.65
CA GLU A 403 -24.32 -18.25 30.70
C GLU A 403 -23.56 -16.93 30.86
N VAL A 404 -22.55 -16.89 31.75
CA VAL A 404 -21.68 -15.72 31.91
C VAL A 404 -20.94 -15.36 30.62
N ASN A 405 -20.49 -16.36 29.84
CA ASN A 405 -19.82 -16.10 28.57
C ASN A 405 -20.78 -15.51 27.53
N VAL A 406 -22.04 -16.02 27.47
CA VAL A 406 -23.08 -15.45 26.60
C VAL A 406 -23.27 -13.97 26.88
N MET A 407 -23.42 -13.62 28.18
CA MET A 407 -23.58 -12.22 28.58
C MET A 407 -22.37 -11.36 28.29
N THR A 408 -21.16 -11.80 28.65
CA THR A 408 -19.95 -10.98 28.49
C THR A 408 -19.59 -10.80 27.01
N ILE A 409 -19.73 -11.83 26.18
CA ILE A 409 -19.57 -11.74 24.72
C ILE A 409 -20.60 -10.77 24.14
N GLY A 410 -21.80 -10.69 24.70
CA GLY A 410 -22.83 -9.76 24.26
C GLY A 410 -22.36 -8.30 24.20
N PHE A 411 -21.44 -7.89 25.06
CA PHE A 411 -20.86 -6.56 25.07
C PHE A 411 -19.33 -6.55 24.79
N GLY A 412 -18.78 -7.64 24.21
CA GLY A 412 -17.45 -7.70 23.62
C GLY A 412 -16.31 -8.04 24.58
N HIS A 413 -16.58 -8.83 25.63
CA HIS A 413 -15.59 -9.38 26.55
C HIS A 413 -15.58 -10.91 26.50
N GLY A 414 -14.39 -11.51 26.54
CA GLY A 414 -14.23 -12.96 26.46
C GLY A 414 -14.24 -13.51 25.02
N ILE A 415 -14.21 -12.63 24.05
CA ILE A 415 -13.99 -12.92 22.62
C ILE A 415 -13.06 -11.86 22.06
N SER A 416 -12.10 -12.28 21.21
CA SER A 416 -11.19 -11.34 20.55
C SER A 416 -11.05 -11.63 19.06
N GLU A 417 -11.01 -10.58 18.28
CA GLU A 417 -10.94 -10.60 16.81
C GLU A 417 -9.97 -9.54 16.30
N THR A 418 -9.60 -9.70 15.04
CA THR A 418 -8.82 -8.69 14.33
C THR A 418 -9.70 -7.50 13.92
N LEU A 419 -9.09 -6.31 13.76
CA LEU A 419 -9.82 -5.14 13.26
C LEU A 419 -10.37 -5.37 11.85
N LEU A 420 -9.69 -6.18 11.05
CA LEU A 420 -10.18 -6.61 9.73
C LEU A 420 -11.50 -7.40 9.83
N GLN A 421 -11.58 -8.38 10.73
CA GLN A 421 -12.82 -9.15 10.93
C GLN A 421 -13.97 -8.26 11.36
N LEU A 422 -13.70 -7.36 12.31
CA LEU A 422 -14.69 -6.42 12.81
C LEU A 422 -15.23 -5.49 11.73
N ALA A 423 -14.35 -4.90 10.93
CA ALA A 423 -14.75 -4.02 9.84
C ALA A 423 -15.55 -4.77 8.76
N ASN A 424 -15.13 -6.00 8.44
CA ASN A 424 -15.83 -6.82 7.46
C ASN A 424 -17.22 -7.25 7.95
N ALA A 425 -17.34 -7.67 9.21
CA ALA A 425 -18.62 -8.01 9.82
C ALA A 425 -19.54 -6.77 9.97
N ALA A 426 -18.99 -5.62 10.40
CA ALA A 426 -19.74 -4.37 10.50
C ALA A 426 -20.23 -3.87 9.13
N SER A 427 -19.47 -4.09 8.07
CA SER A 427 -19.91 -3.80 6.69
C SER A 427 -21.18 -4.59 6.33
N ALA A 428 -21.28 -5.86 6.77
CA ALA A 428 -22.46 -6.67 6.53
C ALA A 428 -23.70 -6.17 7.29
N LEU A 429 -23.51 -5.52 8.44
CA LEU A 429 -24.65 -4.95 9.20
C LEU A 429 -25.37 -3.83 8.45
N VAL A 430 -24.68 -3.11 7.55
CA VAL A 430 -25.20 -1.88 6.95
C VAL A 430 -25.48 -1.99 5.44
N ASN A 431 -24.92 -2.99 4.76
CA ASN A 431 -24.99 -3.12 3.28
C ASN A 431 -26.16 -4.01 2.80
N GLY A 432 -27.18 -4.20 3.61
CA GLY A 432 -28.32 -5.08 3.33
C GLY A 432 -28.11 -6.52 3.82
N GLY A 433 -27.17 -6.75 4.72
CA GLY A 433 -26.95 -8.04 5.39
C GLY A 433 -26.04 -9.02 4.66
N ILE A 434 -25.15 -8.55 3.79
CA ILE A 434 -24.30 -9.38 2.95
C ILE A 434 -22.84 -9.30 3.39
N LEU A 435 -22.32 -10.40 3.94
CA LEU A 435 -20.88 -10.53 4.22
C LEU A 435 -20.13 -10.84 2.93
N ARG A 436 -19.21 -9.98 2.57
CA ARG A 436 -18.28 -10.16 1.44
C ARG A 436 -16.86 -10.36 1.95
N GLN A 437 -16.05 -11.05 1.17
CA GLN A 437 -14.63 -11.18 1.51
C GLN A 437 -13.92 -9.84 1.31
N ALA A 438 -13.14 -9.43 2.30
CA ALA A 438 -12.26 -8.27 2.17
C ALA A 438 -11.13 -8.56 1.17
N THR A 439 -10.69 -7.54 0.43
CA THR A 439 -9.60 -7.66 -0.54
C THR A 439 -8.78 -6.38 -0.63
N LEU A 440 -7.48 -6.54 -0.86
CA LEU A 440 -6.53 -5.49 -1.20
C LEU A 440 -6.35 -5.33 -2.72
N LEU A 441 -6.98 -6.19 -3.53
CA LEU A 441 -6.94 -6.08 -4.98
C LEU A 441 -8.07 -5.20 -5.48
N LYS A 442 -7.76 -4.37 -6.49
CA LYS A 442 -8.78 -3.57 -7.16
C LYS A 442 -9.71 -4.47 -7.97
N LEU A 443 -10.99 -4.32 -7.74
CA LEU A 443 -12.02 -5.03 -8.50
C LEU A 443 -12.35 -4.29 -9.81
N PRO A 444 -12.76 -5.02 -10.85
CA PRO A 444 -13.29 -4.39 -12.06
C PRO A 444 -14.51 -3.49 -11.75
N PRO A 445 -14.71 -2.40 -12.50
CA PRO A 445 -15.87 -1.54 -12.30
C PRO A 445 -17.20 -2.31 -12.33
N GLY A 446 -18.03 -2.09 -11.31
CA GLY A 446 -19.33 -2.77 -11.17
C GLY A 446 -19.28 -4.21 -10.66
N ALA A 447 -18.08 -4.79 -10.49
CA ALA A 447 -17.94 -6.09 -9.86
C ALA A 447 -18.12 -5.98 -8.36
N ALA A 448 -18.92 -6.88 -7.79
CA ALA A 448 -18.95 -7.13 -6.36
C ALA A 448 -18.71 -8.63 -6.14
N PRO A 449 -17.79 -9.03 -5.25
CA PRO A 449 -17.59 -10.44 -4.94
C PRO A 449 -18.91 -11.07 -4.47
N GLN A 450 -19.07 -12.35 -4.77
CA GLN A 450 -20.20 -13.08 -4.17
C GLN A 450 -20.13 -12.94 -2.66
N GLY A 451 -21.27 -12.59 -2.07
CA GLY A 451 -21.41 -12.44 -0.64
C GLY A 451 -22.39 -13.46 -0.09
N ARG A 452 -22.27 -13.73 1.22
CA ARG A 452 -23.20 -14.57 1.95
C ARG A 452 -24.12 -13.70 2.78
N ARG A 453 -25.44 -13.93 2.71
CA ARG A 453 -26.40 -13.27 3.60
C ARG A 453 -26.20 -13.76 5.03
N VAL A 454 -26.00 -12.82 5.95
CA VAL A 454 -25.79 -13.10 7.37
C VAL A 454 -26.95 -12.62 8.24
N ILE A 455 -27.60 -11.53 7.85
CA ILE A 455 -28.85 -11.00 8.41
C ILE A 455 -29.80 -10.58 7.29
N SER A 456 -31.05 -10.31 7.63
CA SER A 456 -32.04 -9.79 6.69
C SER A 456 -31.75 -8.35 6.25
N ALA A 457 -32.31 -7.92 5.12
CA ALA A 457 -32.20 -6.53 4.69
C ALA A 457 -32.96 -5.58 5.64
N GLU A 458 -34.03 -6.06 6.27
CA GLU A 458 -34.80 -5.33 7.27
C GLU A 458 -33.96 -5.06 8.51
N THR A 459 -33.34 -6.10 9.11
CA THR A 459 -32.42 -5.94 10.24
C THR A 459 -31.26 -5.01 9.91
N SER A 460 -30.73 -5.09 8.68
CA SER A 460 -29.69 -4.16 8.24
C SER A 460 -30.18 -2.70 8.21
N LEU A 461 -31.43 -2.44 7.85
CA LEU A 461 -32.01 -1.11 7.92
C LEU A 461 -32.18 -0.63 9.36
N GLU A 462 -32.71 -1.51 10.24
CA GLU A 462 -32.81 -1.22 11.68
C GLU A 462 -31.46 -0.89 12.30
N MET A 463 -30.43 -1.67 11.97
CA MET A 463 -29.06 -1.40 12.45
C MET A 463 -28.50 -0.05 11.97
N ARG A 464 -28.79 0.38 10.73
CA ARG A 464 -28.42 1.72 10.25
C ARG A 464 -29.10 2.82 11.07
N GLN A 465 -30.39 2.65 11.40
CA GLN A 465 -31.14 3.56 12.27
C GLN A 465 -30.51 3.64 13.66
N LEU A 466 -30.22 2.49 14.26
CA LEU A 466 -29.61 2.40 15.58
C LEU A 466 -28.21 3.01 15.63
N MET A 467 -27.35 2.71 14.64
CA MET A 467 -26.02 3.30 14.56
C MET A 467 -26.05 4.81 14.32
N ARG A 468 -27.09 5.33 13.66
CA ARG A 468 -27.31 6.77 13.53
C ARG A 468 -27.67 7.40 14.85
N LEU A 469 -28.55 6.79 15.65
CA LEU A 469 -28.90 7.28 17.00
C LEU A 469 -27.69 7.40 17.91
N VAL A 470 -26.75 6.44 17.85
CA VAL A 470 -25.51 6.49 18.64
C VAL A 470 -24.71 7.75 18.33
N VAL A 471 -24.69 8.19 17.06
CA VAL A 471 -23.98 9.41 16.64
C VAL A 471 -24.76 10.67 16.93
N GLN A 472 -26.08 10.64 16.81
CA GLN A 472 -26.90 11.84 17.03
C GLN A 472 -27.13 12.16 18.51
N TYR A 473 -27.37 11.14 19.34
CA TYR A 473 -27.83 11.30 20.71
C TYR A 473 -27.02 10.49 21.74
N GLY A 474 -26.15 9.58 21.26
CA GLY A 474 -25.44 8.64 22.11
C GLY A 474 -23.94 8.94 22.25
N THR A 475 -23.20 7.89 22.56
CA THR A 475 -21.76 7.94 22.85
C THR A 475 -20.88 8.37 21.67
N GLY A 476 -21.42 8.46 20.46
CA GLY A 476 -20.69 8.79 19.22
C GLY A 476 -20.79 10.24 18.76
N GLN A 477 -21.38 11.15 19.54
CA GLN A 477 -21.65 12.55 19.13
C GLN A 477 -20.40 13.31 18.67
N MET A 478 -19.25 13.00 19.24
CA MET A 478 -17.97 13.67 18.94
C MET A 478 -17.38 13.34 17.55
N VAL A 479 -18.00 12.47 16.77
CA VAL A 479 -17.59 12.21 15.37
C VAL A 479 -17.59 13.50 14.53
N ASN A 480 -18.56 14.38 14.74
CA ASN A 480 -18.65 15.72 14.14
C ASN A 480 -18.20 15.80 12.66
N ALA A 481 -18.87 15.06 11.79
CA ALA A 481 -18.66 15.09 10.34
C ALA A 481 -19.94 15.59 9.62
N PRO A 482 -20.28 16.89 9.73
CA PRO A 482 -21.55 17.42 9.23
C PRO A 482 -21.68 17.27 7.72
N GLY A 483 -22.89 16.92 7.29
CA GLY A 483 -23.23 16.69 5.88
C GLY A 483 -22.97 15.27 5.38
N TYR A 484 -22.28 14.42 6.14
CA TYR A 484 -21.93 13.07 5.68
C TYR A 484 -22.77 11.95 6.32
N VAL A 485 -23.77 12.29 7.09
CA VAL A 485 -24.76 11.38 7.70
C VAL A 485 -24.10 10.15 8.31
N VAL A 486 -23.21 10.35 9.27
CA VAL A 486 -22.45 9.25 9.88
C VAL A 486 -23.34 8.45 10.83
N GLY A 487 -23.26 7.13 10.77
CA GLY A 487 -23.70 6.19 11.80
C GLY A 487 -22.51 5.40 12.33
N GLY A 488 -22.52 5.01 13.59
CA GLY A 488 -21.37 4.32 14.15
C GLY A 488 -21.55 3.80 15.57
N LYS A 489 -20.46 3.26 16.14
CA LYS A 489 -20.43 2.78 17.52
C LYS A 489 -19.04 2.96 18.13
N THR A 490 -19.03 3.43 19.37
CA THR A 490 -17.85 3.49 20.24
C THR A 490 -17.54 2.12 20.85
N GLY A 491 -16.26 1.82 21.01
CA GLY A 491 -15.76 0.70 21.80
C GLY A 491 -14.71 1.20 22.79
N THR A 492 -14.93 0.94 24.07
CA THR A 492 -13.91 1.13 25.11
C THR A 492 -13.84 -0.17 25.89
N ALA A 493 -12.68 -0.80 25.92
CA ALA A 493 -12.46 -2.07 26.60
C ALA A 493 -11.19 -2.00 27.45
N ASP A 494 -11.24 -2.54 28.65
CA ASP A 494 -10.05 -2.70 29.48
C ASP A 494 -9.09 -3.70 28.85
N LYS A 495 -7.80 -3.39 28.93
CA LYS A 495 -6.75 -4.27 28.40
C LYS A 495 -6.55 -5.48 29.30
N VAL A 496 -6.51 -6.66 28.72
CA VAL A 496 -6.14 -7.88 29.44
C VAL A 496 -4.61 -8.01 29.45
N VAL A 497 -4.01 -7.99 30.64
CA VAL A 497 -2.57 -8.17 30.86
C VAL A 497 -2.37 -9.35 31.80
N HIS A 498 -1.62 -10.36 31.36
CA HIS A 498 -1.39 -11.59 32.13
C HIS A 498 -2.70 -12.28 32.65
N GLY A 499 -3.76 -12.23 31.80
CA GLY A 499 -5.05 -12.86 32.10
C GLY A 499 -5.93 -12.10 33.13
N ARG A 500 -5.61 -10.84 33.42
CA ARG A 500 -6.39 -9.94 34.29
C ARG A 500 -6.63 -8.60 33.57
N TYR A 501 -7.76 -7.98 33.81
CA TYR A 501 -8.02 -6.62 33.33
C TYR A 501 -7.12 -5.65 34.09
N ALA A 502 -6.37 -4.85 33.33
CA ALA A 502 -5.46 -3.82 33.85
C ALA A 502 -6.25 -2.55 34.13
N GLU A 503 -6.20 -2.06 35.37
CA GLU A 503 -6.83 -0.79 35.71
C GLU A 503 -6.17 0.36 34.90
N HIS A 504 -7.01 1.25 34.37
CA HIS A 504 -6.61 2.44 33.62
C HIS A 504 -5.86 2.19 32.29
N GLN A 505 -5.79 0.94 31.80
CA GLN A 505 -5.30 0.65 30.46
C GLN A 505 -6.45 0.25 29.54
N VAL A 506 -6.83 1.15 28.65
CA VAL A 506 -7.99 0.93 27.78
C VAL A 506 -7.60 0.82 26.32
N ARG A 507 -8.40 0.10 25.56
CA ARG A 507 -8.47 0.20 24.10
C ARG A 507 -9.67 1.07 23.75
N SER A 508 -9.40 2.08 22.95
CA SER A 508 -10.40 3.03 22.51
C SER A 508 -10.58 2.90 21.00
N SER A 509 -11.81 2.61 20.55
CA SER A 509 -12.08 2.33 19.15
C SER A 509 -13.40 2.92 18.69
N PHE A 510 -13.50 3.27 17.41
CA PHE A 510 -14.75 3.71 16.80
C PHE A 510 -14.88 3.15 15.38
N VAL A 511 -16.06 2.59 15.09
CA VAL A 511 -16.48 2.25 13.74
C VAL A 511 -17.51 3.26 13.25
N GLY A 512 -17.21 3.96 12.16
CA GLY A 512 -18.09 4.90 11.49
C GLY A 512 -18.40 4.45 10.07
N VAL A 513 -19.67 4.56 9.68
CA VAL A 513 -20.15 4.27 8.33
C VAL A 513 -20.76 5.53 7.73
N PHE A 514 -20.41 5.83 6.50
CA PHE A 514 -20.92 7.01 5.80
C PHE A 514 -21.11 6.78 4.29
N PRO A 515 -22.12 7.45 3.68
CA PRO A 515 -23.31 7.99 4.36
C PRO A 515 -24.20 6.83 4.84
N ILE A 516 -24.71 6.87 6.09
CA ILE A 516 -25.43 5.71 6.67
C ILE A 516 -26.82 5.50 6.04
N ASN A 517 -27.42 6.53 5.45
CA ASN A 517 -28.67 6.42 4.71
C ASN A 517 -28.52 5.65 3.38
N ALA A 518 -27.32 5.68 2.77
CA ALA A 518 -26.95 4.91 1.59
C ALA A 518 -25.52 4.39 1.74
N PRO A 519 -25.29 3.36 2.56
CA PRO A 519 -23.95 2.97 3.01
C PRO A 519 -22.98 2.66 1.87
N LYS A 520 -21.81 3.33 1.92
CA LYS A 520 -20.76 3.14 0.93
C LYS A 520 -19.42 2.78 1.58
N TYR A 521 -19.04 3.49 2.63
CA TYR A 521 -17.72 3.38 3.23
C TYR A 521 -17.79 3.24 4.74
N LEU A 522 -16.85 2.47 5.27
CA LEU A 522 -16.62 2.25 6.69
C LEU A 522 -15.21 2.75 7.02
N VAL A 523 -15.08 3.45 8.15
CA VAL A 523 -13.80 3.84 8.75
C VAL A 523 -13.76 3.25 10.15
N LEU A 524 -12.71 2.49 10.47
CA LEU A 524 -12.45 1.93 11.80
C LEU A 524 -11.09 2.44 12.28
N ILE A 525 -11.04 3.04 13.46
CA ILE A 525 -9.79 3.42 14.15
C ILE A 525 -9.82 2.84 15.57
N MET A 526 -8.70 2.27 15.99
CA MET A 526 -8.45 1.82 17.36
C MET A 526 -7.13 2.40 17.87
N LEU A 527 -7.14 2.88 19.10
CA LEU A 527 -5.98 3.32 19.88
C LEU A 527 -5.79 2.38 21.07
N ASN A 528 -4.56 1.98 21.30
CA ASN A 528 -4.21 1.16 22.44
C ASN A 528 -3.57 2.03 23.53
N ASN A 529 -4.14 1.94 24.73
CA ASN A 529 -3.68 2.66 25.91
C ASN A 529 -3.54 4.19 25.74
N PRO A 530 -4.57 4.90 25.19
CA PRO A 530 -4.57 6.35 25.15
C PRO A 530 -4.67 6.94 26.56
N HIS A 531 -4.04 8.09 26.77
CA HIS A 531 -4.07 8.85 28.02
C HIS A 531 -4.88 10.14 27.85
N GLY A 532 -5.74 10.45 28.82
CA GLY A 532 -6.56 11.65 28.78
C GLY A 532 -5.72 12.94 28.85
N THR A 533 -6.18 13.96 28.14
CA THR A 533 -5.55 15.29 28.08
C THR A 533 -6.37 16.31 28.86
N LYS A 534 -5.85 17.52 29.04
CA LYS A 534 -6.63 18.63 29.58
C LYS A 534 -7.84 18.98 28.70
N ALA A 535 -7.68 18.91 27.39
CA ALA A 535 -8.74 19.20 26.42
C ALA A 535 -9.87 18.14 26.48
N SER A 536 -9.54 16.90 26.82
CA SER A 536 -10.51 15.82 27.02
C SER A 536 -10.97 15.67 28.48
N TYR A 537 -10.67 16.65 29.34
CA TYR A 537 -11.00 16.59 30.78
C TYR A 537 -10.48 15.34 31.48
N GLY A 538 -9.37 14.79 31.02
CA GLY A 538 -8.82 13.53 31.53
C GLY A 538 -9.46 12.26 30.95
N TYR A 539 -10.45 12.36 30.06
CA TYR A 539 -11.08 11.20 29.44
C TYR A 539 -10.23 10.66 28.28
N ALA A 540 -10.10 9.34 28.22
CA ALA A 540 -9.43 8.58 27.16
C ALA A 540 -10.36 7.59 26.44
N THR A 541 -11.67 7.70 26.67
CA THR A 541 -12.67 6.84 26.06
C THR A 541 -12.84 7.13 24.57
N ALA A 542 -13.45 6.22 23.83
CA ALA A 542 -13.59 6.30 22.37
C ALA A 542 -14.34 7.54 21.88
N GLY A 543 -15.27 8.08 22.65
CA GLY A 543 -15.97 9.32 22.34
C GLY A 543 -15.01 10.51 22.22
N TRP A 544 -13.94 10.54 23.02
CA TRP A 544 -12.96 11.63 23.06
C TRP A 544 -11.75 11.43 22.15
N THR A 545 -11.47 10.19 21.75
CA THR A 545 -10.26 9.82 21.03
C THR A 545 -10.54 9.34 19.62
N ALA A 546 -10.97 8.08 19.45
CA ALA A 546 -11.15 7.46 18.14
C ALA A 546 -12.32 8.08 17.34
N ALA A 547 -13.42 8.48 18.00
CA ALA A 547 -14.58 9.04 17.29
C ALA A 547 -14.25 10.38 16.58
N PRO A 548 -13.63 11.38 17.22
CA PRO A 548 -13.20 12.59 16.53
C PRO A 548 -12.22 12.34 15.38
N ALA A 549 -11.28 11.38 15.54
CA ALA A 549 -10.32 11.03 14.51
C ALA A 549 -11.02 10.42 13.27
N VAL A 550 -12.00 9.54 13.48
CA VAL A 550 -12.86 9.00 12.40
C VAL A 550 -13.63 10.14 11.71
N GLY A 551 -14.20 11.07 12.47
CA GLY A 551 -14.91 12.23 11.92
C GLY A 551 -14.02 13.08 11.00
N ARG A 552 -12.83 13.46 11.47
CA ARG A 552 -11.86 14.22 10.66
C ARG A 552 -11.43 13.44 9.42
N THR A 553 -11.20 12.13 9.57
CA THR A 553 -10.89 11.25 8.42
C THR A 553 -12.01 11.30 7.40
N ILE A 554 -13.29 11.11 7.82
CA ILE A 554 -14.46 11.15 6.93
C ILE A 554 -14.54 12.47 6.17
N VAL A 555 -14.44 13.61 6.86
CA VAL A 555 -14.51 14.94 6.23
C VAL A 555 -13.46 15.10 5.14
N ARG A 556 -12.24 14.58 5.37
CA ARG A 556 -11.12 14.69 4.41
C ARG A 556 -11.23 13.72 3.24
N ILE A 557 -11.74 12.49 3.46
CA ILE A 557 -11.80 11.47 2.40
C ILE A 557 -13.08 11.53 1.57
N ALA A 558 -14.19 12.02 2.11
CA ALA A 558 -15.49 12.02 1.43
C ALA A 558 -15.47 12.73 0.07
N PRO A 559 -14.83 13.91 -0.10
CA PRO A 559 -14.70 14.54 -1.41
C PRO A 559 -13.89 13.70 -2.41
N LEU A 560 -12.83 13.02 -1.95
CA LEU A 560 -12.00 12.13 -2.78
C LEU A 560 -12.78 10.89 -3.25
N LEU A 561 -13.76 10.47 -2.46
CA LEU A 561 -14.67 9.35 -2.73
C LEU A 561 -15.95 9.76 -3.44
N HIS A 562 -16.05 11.03 -3.86
CA HIS A 562 -17.22 11.61 -4.52
C HIS A 562 -18.53 11.42 -3.71
N VAL A 563 -18.42 11.46 -2.38
CA VAL A 563 -19.58 11.52 -1.49
C VAL A 563 -19.97 12.98 -1.32
N GLN A 564 -21.16 13.34 -1.82
CA GLN A 564 -21.65 14.70 -1.69
C GLN A 564 -22.21 14.94 -0.28
N PRO A 565 -21.95 16.10 0.31
CA PRO A 565 -22.60 16.49 1.55
C PRO A 565 -24.09 16.73 1.32
N VAL A 566 -24.90 16.39 2.32
CA VAL A 566 -26.36 16.52 2.30
C VAL A 566 -26.86 17.22 3.56
N ASP A 567 -28.05 17.82 3.48
CA ASP A 567 -28.75 18.32 4.65
C ASP A 567 -29.30 17.15 5.47
N GLU A 568 -28.62 16.85 6.58
CA GLU A 568 -28.98 15.75 7.49
C GLU A 568 -30.33 15.97 8.21
N SER A 569 -30.80 17.23 8.28
CA SER A 569 -32.07 17.61 8.89
C SER A 569 -33.26 17.47 7.92
N SER A 570 -32.99 17.22 6.62
CA SER A 570 -34.05 17.05 5.65
C SER A 570 -35.00 15.92 6.06
N PRO A 571 -36.34 16.08 5.96
CA PRO A 571 -37.31 15.07 6.36
C PRO A 571 -37.05 13.70 5.71
N ALA A 572 -36.63 13.67 4.46
CA ALA A 572 -36.33 12.45 3.73
C ALA A 572 -35.22 11.61 4.37
N ILE A 573 -34.22 12.25 4.97
CA ILE A 573 -33.10 11.57 5.67
C ILE A 573 -33.46 11.31 7.13
N ALA A 574 -33.96 12.32 7.82
CA ALA A 574 -34.31 12.23 9.23
C ALA A 574 -35.36 11.15 9.50
N ASP A 575 -36.46 11.13 8.71
CA ASP A 575 -37.52 10.13 8.88
C ASP A 575 -37.08 8.72 8.48
N ALA A 576 -36.24 8.57 7.47
CA ALA A 576 -35.75 7.25 7.05
C ALA A 576 -34.83 6.62 8.10
N LEU A 577 -34.07 7.44 8.83
CA LEU A 577 -33.11 6.98 9.83
C LEU A 577 -33.63 7.02 11.26
N MET A 578 -34.79 7.60 11.52
CA MET A 578 -35.41 7.59 12.85
C MET A 578 -36.30 6.35 13.00
N PRO A 579 -36.05 5.50 13.98
CA PRO A 579 -36.94 4.39 14.31
C PRO A 579 -38.38 4.88 14.53
N VAL A 580 -39.35 4.18 13.98
CA VAL A 580 -40.77 4.55 14.09
C VAL A 580 -41.20 4.70 15.56
N SER A 581 -40.67 3.84 16.44
CA SER A 581 -40.94 3.85 17.88
C SER A 581 -40.48 5.12 18.60
N LEU A 582 -39.57 5.88 18.04
CA LEU A 582 -38.98 7.10 18.63
C LEU A 582 -39.43 8.40 17.92
N ARG A 583 -40.17 8.32 16.83
CA ARG A 583 -40.65 9.50 16.12
C ARG A 583 -41.53 10.36 17.02
N GLY A 584 -41.28 11.65 17.07
CA GLY A 584 -42.02 12.62 17.89
C GLY A 584 -41.79 12.50 19.39
N LYS A 585 -40.92 11.62 19.86
CA LYS A 585 -40.55 11.52 21.27
C LYS A 585 -39.32 12.37 21.57
N HIS A 586 -39.28 12.91 22.79
CA HIS A 586 -38.05 13.54 23.31
C HIS A 586 -37.01 12.45 23.58
N ILE A 587 -35.84 12.57 22.93
CA ILE A 587 -34.70 11.65 23.12
C ILE A 587 -33.70 12.38 24.01
N GLU A 588 -33.44 11.84 25.18
CA GLU A 588 -32.40 12.36 26.08
C GLU A 588 -31.04 12.07 25.47
N ALA A 589 -30.19 13.08 25.31
CA ALA A 589 -28.81 12.90 24.85
C ALA A 589 -27.93 12.29 25.93
N TYR A 590 -26.85 11.62 25.52
CA TYR A 590 -25.87 10.98 26.39
C TYR A 590 -25.03 11.99 27.14
#